data_8263edd4298f71d1a2c425a331bed7b0
#
_entry.id   8263edd4298f71d1a2c425a331bed7b0
#
_cell.length_a   1.000
_cell.length_b   1.000
_cell.length_c   1.000
_cell.angle_alpha   90.00
_cell.angle_beta   90.00
_cell.angle_gamma   90.00
#
_symmetry.space_group_name_H-M   'P 1'
#
loop_
_entity.id
_entity.type
_entity.pdbx_description
1 polymer ?
#
loop_
_entity_poly.entity_id
_entity_poly.type
_entity_poly.pdbx_seq_one_letter_code
_entity_poly.pdbx_strand_id
1 'polypeptide(L)'
;ETQNPAAIEDELGDVLFALVNVSRFLKVNPELALQNTVKKFTRRFQFIESEAKKAGKRLEEMDLLEMDELWNQAKKLEPEK
;
A
#
# COMPACT_ATOMS: atom_id res chain seq x y z
N GLU A 1 0.02 12.42 25.11
CA GLU A 1 -0.65 11.71 24.17
C GLU A 1 -0.85 10.25 24.51
N THR A 2 -1.88 9.71 24.06
CA THR A 2 -2.24 8.37 24.47
C THR A 2 -1.62 7.33 23.57
N GLN A 3 -1.18 6.25 24.21
CA GLN A 3 -0.70 5.11 23.49
C GLN A 3 -1.63 3.92 23.66
N ASN A 4 -2.83 4.19 24.13
CA ASN A 4 -3.81 3.13 24.38
C ASN A 4 -4.20 2.45 23.08
N PRO A 5 -3.88 1.16 22.90
CA PRO A 5 -4.20 0.48 21.65
C PRO A 5 -5.70 0.45 21.34
N ALA A 6 -6.53 0.34 22.35
CA ALA A 6 -7.97 0.32 22.11
C ALA A 6 -8.46 1.66 21.57
N ALA A 7 -7.92 2.76 22.08
CA ALA A 7 -8.30 4.07 21.59
C ALA A 7 -7.82 4.28 20.18
N ILE A 8 -6.62 3.82 19.88
CA ILE A 8 -6.08 3.94 18.54
C ILE A 8 -6.89 3.14 17.54
N GLU A 9 -7.26 1.94 17.95
CA GLU A 9 -8.08 1.08 17.11
C GLU A 9 -9.42 1.72 16.81
N ASP A 10 -10.01 2.32 17.84
CA ASP A 10 -11.30 2.97 17.69
C ASP A 10 -11.23 4.13 16.72
N GLU A 11 -10.19 4.94 16.82
CA GLU A 11 -10.03 6.08 15.94
C GLU A 11 -9.75 5.64 14.52
N LEU A 12 -8.99 4.59 14.35
CA LEU A 12 -8.77 4.06 13.00
C LEU A 12 -10.07 3.58 12.40
N GLY A 13 -10.91 2.93 13.21
CA GLY A 13 -12.22 2.52 12.74
C GLY A 13 -13.06 3.69 12.27
N ASP A 14 -12.99 4.79 13.00
CA ASP A 14 -13.73 5.99 12.62
C ASP A 14 -13.25 6.53 11.27
N VAL A 15 -11.95 6.51 11.03
CA VAL A 15 -11.41 6.96 9.76
C VAL A 15 -11.89 6.07 8.63
N LEU A 16 -11.86 4.76 8.85
CA LEU A 16 -12.32 3.83 7.84
C LEU A 16 -13.80 4.02 7.54
N PHE A 17 -14.58 4.27 8.57
CA PHE A 17 -16.01 4.51 8.39
C PHE A 17 -16.24 5.78 7.58
N ALA A 18 -15.48 6.82 7.86
CA ALA A 18 -15.60 8.05 7.09
C ALA A 18 -15.25 7.83 5.64
N LEU A 19 -14.22 7.03 5.38
CA LEU A 19 -13.82 6.74 4.01
C LEU A 19 -14.91 5.97 3.27
N VAL A 20 -15.55 5.02 3.96
CA VAL A 20 -16.65 4.28 3.34
C VAL A 20 -17.79 5.23 2.97
N ASN A 21 -18.10 6.18 3.86
CA ASN A 21 -19.14 7.14 3.56
C ASN A 21 -18.78 8.02 2.37
N VAL A 22 -17.54 8.45 2.28
CA VAL A 22 -17.11 9.23 1.12
C VAL A 22 -17.26 8.42 -0.16
N SER A 23 -16.87 7.14 -0.08
CA SER A 23 -17.01 6.24 -1.24
C SER A 23 -18.45 6.15 -1.71
N ARG A 24 -19.37 6.02 -0.76
CA ARG A 24 -20.78 5.94 -1.11
C ARG A 24 -21.25 7.23 -1.77
N PHE A 25 -20.81 8.35 -1.25
CA PHE A 25 -21.17 9.65 -1.82
C PHE A 25 -20.68 9.77 -3.26
N LEU A 26 -19.49 9.24 -3.53
CA LEU A 26 -18.90 9.28 -4.86
C LEU A 26 -19.37 8.12 -5.74
N LYS A 27 -20.19 7.23 -5.19
CA LYS A 27 -20.70 6.08 -5.92
C LYS A 27 -19.60 5.12 -6.32
N VAL A 28 -18.62 4.97 -5.46
CA VAL A 28 -17.50 4.04 -5.64
C VAL A 28 -17.64 2.92 -4.64
N ASN A 29 -17.41 1.70 -5.08
CA ASN A 29 -17.43 0.55 -4.18
C ASN A 29 -16.10 0.51 -3.43
N PRO A 30 -16.11 0.78 -2.11
CA PRO A 30 -14.83 0.83 -1.37
C PRO A 30 -14.13 -0.51 -1.27
N GLU A 31 -14.91 -1.59 -1.22
CA GLU A 31 -14.32 -2.92 -1.12
C GLU A 31 -13.58 -3.27 -2.39
N LEU A 32 -14.19 -2.98 -3.53
CA LEU A 32 -13.54 -3.23 -4.81
C LEU A 32 -12.33 -2.35 -5.01
N ALA A 33 -12.43 -1.09 -4.59
CA ALA A 33 -11.30 -0.19 -4.70
C ALA A 33 -10.12 -0.69 -3.87
N LEU A 34 -10.40 -1.20 -2.68
CA LEU A 34 -9.34 -1.73 -1.83
C LEU A 34 -8.73 -2.99 -2.44
N GLN A 35 -9.55 -3.87 -2.99
CA GLN A 35 -9.03 -5.07 -3.64
C GLN A 35 -8.08 -4.73 -4.77
N ASN A 36 -8.44 -3.74 -5.56
CA ASN A 36 -7.59 -3.32 -6.68
C ASN A 36 -6.27 -2.74 -6.18
N THR A 37 -6.31 -2.01 -5.08
CA THR A 37 -5.10 -1.46 -4.47
C THR A 37 -4.20 -2.56 -3.94
N VAL A 38 -4.79 -3.57 -3.31
CA VAL A 38 -4.01 -4.69 -2.80
C VAL A 38 -3.31 -5.40 -3.93
N LYS A 39 -4.00 -5.63 -5.03
CA LYS A 39 -3.38 -6.27 -6.19
C LYS A 39 -2.23 -5.44 -6.73
N LYS A 40 -2.41 -4.14 -6.79
CA LYS A 40 -1.38 -3.24 -7.29
C LYS A 40 -0.14 -3.27 -6.40
N PHE A 41 -0.35 -3.18 -5.09
CA PHE A 41 0.75 -3.22 -4.15
C PHE A 41 1.48 -4.56 -4.20
N THR A 42 0.72 -5.65 -4.35
CA THR A 42 1.31 -6.97 -4.44
C THR A 42 2.24 -7.07 -5.64
N ARG A 43 1.79 -6.57 -6.79
CA ARG A 43 2.64 -6.60 -7.98
C ARG A 43 3.91 -5.79 -7.79
N ARG A 44 3.78 -4.60 -7.20
CA ARG A 44 4.95 -3.75 -6.99
C ARG A 44 5.92 -4.36 -6.00
N PHE A 45 5.38 -4.95 -4.95
CA PHE A 45 6.24 -5.58 -3.95
C PHE A 45 6.98 -6.78 -4.54
N GLN A 46 6.31 -7.55 -5.37
CA GLN A 46 6.94 -8.68 -6.04
C GLN A 46 8.08 -8.21 -6.94
N PHE A 47 7.91 -7.08 -7.59
CA PHE A 47 8.97 -6.51 -8.39
C PHE A 47 10.18 -6.16 -7.54
N ILE A 48 9.93 -5.55 -6.39
CA ILE A 48 11.01 -5.18 -5.47
C ILE A 48 11.73 -6.43 -4.98
N GLU A 49 10.97 -7.45 -4.62
CA GLU A 49 11.58 -8.71 -4.18
C GLU A 49 12.45 -9.31 -5.26
N SER A 50 11.97 -9.28 -6.48
CA SER A 50 12.70 -9.84 -7.61
C SER A 50 14.01 -9.09 -7.84
N GLU A 51 13.96 -7.76 -7.79
CA GLU A 51 15.15 -6.95 -8.01
C GLU A 51 16.15 -7.11 -6.88
N ALA A 52 15.65 -7.21 -5.65
CA ALA A 52 16.54 -7.44 -4.50
C ALA A 52 17.26 -8.76 -4.67
N LYS A 53 16.55 -9.79 -5.11
CA LYS A 53 17.14 -11.11 -5.30
C LYS A 53 18.22 -11.07 -6.37
N LYS A 54 17.97 -10.35 -7.46
CA LYS A 54 18.96 -10.22 -8.52
C LYS A 54 20.22 -9.53 -8.02
N ALA A 55 20.07 -8.59 -7.11
CA ALA A 55 21.21 -7.88 -6.55
C ALA A 55 21.88 -8.63 -5.40
N GLY A 56 21.37 -9.80 -5.04
CA GLY A 56 21.93 -10.57 -3.96
C GLY A 56 21.66 -9.99 -2.59
N LYS A 57 20.60 -9.23 -2.47
CA LYS A 57 20.22 -8.60 -1.20
C LYS A 57 18.92 -9.16 -0.70
N ARG A 58 18.76 -9.13 0.62
CA ARG A 58 17.47 -9.41 1.23
C ARG A 58 16.75 -8.09 1.45
N LEU A 59 15.42 -8.17 1.53
CA LEU A 59 14.64 -6.96 1.71
C LEU A 59 15.06 -6.20 2.95
N GLU A 60 15.40 -6.93 4.02
CA GLU A 60 15.81 -6.28 5.26
C GLU A 60 17.09 -5.48 5.11
N GLU A 61 17.88 -5.80 4.09
CA GLU A 61 19.14 -5.13 3.87
C GLU A 61 19.03 -3.88 3.02
N MET A 62 17.84 -3.64 2.47
CA MET A 62 17.64 -2.49 1.61
C MET A 62 17.25 -1.29 2.43
N ASP A 63 17.84 -0.15 2.12
CA ASP A 63 17.43 1.06 2.81
C ASP A 63 16.20 1.66 2.12
N LEU A 64 15.67 2.70 2.73
CA LEU A 64 14.44 3.30 2.26
C LEU A 64 14.58 3.88 0.86
N LEU A 65 15.73 4.46 0.57
CA LEU A 65 15.96 5.05 -0.75
C LEU A 65 15.95 4.00 -1.85
N GLU A 66 16.58 2.86 -1.59
CA GLU A 66 16.60 1.77 -2.56
C GLU A 66 15.20 1.25 -2.82
N MET A 67 14.43 1.05 -1.76
CA MET A 67 13.08 0.57 -1.90
C MET A 67 12.20 1.56 -2.65
N ASP A 68 12.36 2.83 -2.34
CA ASP A 68 11.58 3.87 -2.99
C ASP A 68 11.90 3.93 -4.48
N GLU A 69 13.15 3.80 -4.83
CA GLU A 69 13.56 3.82 -6.23
C GLU A 69 12.95 2.64 -6.99
N LEU A 70 13.00 1.45 -6.39
CA LEU A 70 12.40 0.28 -7.02
C LEU A 70 10.89 0.40 -7.12
N TRP A 71 10.28 0.98 -6.11
CA TRP A 71 8.84 1.23 -6.13
C TRP A 71 8.47 2.11 -7.31
N ASN A 72 9.24 3.16 -7.53
CA ASN A 72 8.98 4.06 -8.65
C ASN A 72 9.20 3.37 -9.99
N GLN A 73 10.19 2.49 -10.06
CA GLN A 73 10.40 1.71 -11.28
C GLN A 73 9.24 0.78 -11.55
N ALA A 74 8.72 0.16 -10.49
CA ALA A 74 7.58 -0.73 -10.65
C ALA A 74 6.37 0.02 -11.17
N LYS A 75 6.17 1.24 -10.69
CA LYS A 75 5.06 2.06 -11.16
C LYS A 75 5.18 2.35 -12.65
N LYS A 76 6.38 2.59 -13.12
CA LYS A 76 6.60 2.90 -14.54
C LYS A 76 6.33 1.73 -15.45
N LEU A 77 6.46 0.51 -14.92
CA LEU A 77 6.22 -0.69 -15.70
C LEU A 77 4.75 -1.05 -15.81
N GLU A 78 3.91 -0.43 -15.01
CA GLU A 78 2.49 -0.73 -15.03
C GLU A 78 1.81 0.04 -16.16
N PRO A 79 0.77 -0.58 -16.76
CA PRO A 79 0.04 0.15 -17.78
C PRO A 79 -0.72 1.32 -17.17
N GLU A 80 -0.82 2.38 -17.92
CA GLU A 80 -1.56 3.54 -17.47
C GLU A 80 -3.03 3.31 -17.53
N LYS A 81 -3.75 3.95 -16.63
CA LYS A 81 -5.19 3.81 -16.61
C LYS A 81 -5.86 5.08 -17.07
#